data_a5ccbedecdeba4db3cd11eeefb7bed5d
#
_entry.id   a5ccbedecdeba4db3cd11eeefb7bed5d
#
_cell.length_a   1.000
_cell.length_b   1.000
_cell.length_c   1.000
_cell.angle_alpha   90.00
_cell.angle_beta   90.00
_cell.angle_gamma   90.00
#
_symmetry.space_group_name_H-M   'P 1'
#
loop_
_entity.id
_entity.type
_entity.pdbx_description
1 polymer ?
#
loop_
_entity_poly.entity_id
_entity_poly.type
_entity_poly.pdbx_seq_one_letter_code
_entity_poly.pdbx_strand_id
1 'polypeptide(L)'
;KMENIKIMPVVRATSFDKKTKEGHSFIYSEHTAETNIYYALDLGKSYRLIDESMLKTLNMTEQQIKEVSLFNVRKLKNKYSTDEVKGNIFYFINSNDGYDASRILNTSFLNEVQEQCEGEMLVAVPHQDVLIIADIRNKTGYDVMAHLTMEFFTKGLVPITSLSFGYDKGHLEPIFILGKNNKQKRNPDGIQRLEANRKKFNNKDNQ
;
A
#
# COMPACT_ATOMS: atom_id res chain seq x y z
N LYS A 1 6.21 -31.24 10.73
CA LYS A 1 6.98 -30.90 9.53
C LYS A 1 6.67 -29.46 9.17
N MET A 2 7.67 -28.57 9.30
CA MET A 2 7.53 -27.13 8.99
C MET A 2 7.62 -26.84 7.48
N GLU A 3 7.59 -27.85 6.63
CA GLU A 3 7.79 -27.73 5.18
C GLU A 3 6.71 -26.97 4.42
N ASN A 4 5.58 -26.62 5.08
CA ASN A 4 4.45 -25.94 4.44
C ASN A 4 4.01 -24.64 5.10
N ILE A 5 4.88 -24.04 5.93
CA ILE A 5 4.54 -22.75 6.57
C ILE A 5 4.89 -21.64 5.60
N LYS A 6 3.88 -20.93 5.14
CA LYS A 6 4.03 -19.78 4.26
C LYS A 6 4.23 -18.51 5.11
N ILE A 7 5.28 -17.78 4.82
CA ILE A 7 5.56 -16.48 5.46
C ILE A 7 5.16 -15.39 4.47
N MET A 8 4.30 -14.47 4.92
CA MET A 8 3.79 -13.39 4.09
C MET A 8 4.00 -12.04 4.77
N PRO A 9 4.26 -10.98 4.00
CA PRO A 9 4.30 -9.65 4.58
C PRO A 9 2.88 -9.11 4.72
N VAL A 10 2.63 -8.36 5.78
CA VAL A 10 1.36 -7.65 5.99
C VAL A 10 1.65 -6.18 6.30
N VAL A 11 0.91 -5.30 5.66
CA VAL A 11 1.04 -3.86 5.84
C VAL A 11 0.06 -3.39 6.92
N ARG A 12 0.55 -2.57 7.83
CA ARG A 12 -0.24 -1.99 8.92
C ARG A 12 0.08 -0.51 9.06
N ALA A 13 -0.84 0.22 9.67
CA ALA A 13 -0.59 1.61 10.06
C ALA A 13 0.62 1.71 11.00
N THR A 14 1.33 2.83 10.96
CA THR A 14 2.47 3.08 11.86
C THR A 14 2.06 3.09 13.33
N SER A 15 0.77 3.31 13.63
CA SER A 15 0.21 3.25 14.99
C SER A 15 -0.04 1.83 15.49
N PHE A 16 0.12 0.81 14.63
CA PHE A 16 -0.06 -0.58 15.05
C PHE A 16 0.97 -0.97 16.11
N ASP A 17 0.57 -1.83 17.03
CA ASP A 17 1.43 -2.28 18.14
C ASP A 17 2.73 -2.91 17.63
N LYS A 18 3.86 -2.54 18.24
CA LYS A 18 5.18 -3.10 17.95
C LYS A 18 5.56 -4.26 18.85
N LYS A 19 4.75 -4.53 19.85
CA LYS A 19 4.96 -5.62 20.81
C LYS A 19 3.68 -6.41 21.03
N THR A 20 3.84 -7.69 21.32
CA THR A 20 2.74 -8.55 21.79
C THR A 20 2.30 -8.15 23.20
N LYS A 21 1.17 -8.68 23.66
CA LYS A 21 0.70 -8.47 25.04
C LYS A 21 1.69 -8.97 26.10
N GLU A 22 2.46 -10.00 25.76
CA GLU A 22 3.51 -10.57 26.62
C GLU A 22 4.82 -9.76 26.57
N GLY A 23 4.90 -8.71 25.74
CA GLY A 23 6.05 -7.84 25.64
C GLY A 23 7.12 -8.27 24.63
N HIS A 24 6.86 -9.26 23.79
CA HIS A 24 7.76 -9.66 22.71
C HIS A 24 7.66 -8.69 21.53
N SER A 25 8.79 -8.28 20.99
CA SER A 25 8.82 -7.39 19.82
C SER A 25 8.40 -8.13 18.55
N PHE A 26 7.44 -7.57 17.80
CA PHE A 26 7.13 -8.05 16.47
C PHE A 26 8.33 -7.83 15.53
N ILE A 27 8.52 -8.76 14.61
CA ILE A 27 9.42 -8.54 13.48
C ILE A 27 8.73 -7.61 12.51
N TYR A 28 9.31 -6.43 12.27
CA TYR A 28 8.73 -5.47 11.34
C TYR A 28 9.82 -4.68 10.61
N SER A 29 9.42 -4.05 9.53
CA SER A 29 10.25 -3.10 8.77
C SER A 29 9.51 -1.79 8.58
N GLU A 30 10.23 -0.70 8.57
CA GLU A 30 9.68 0.58 8.14
C GLU A 30 9.37 0.52 6.64
N HIS A 31 8.33 1.20 6.22
CA HIS A 31 7.89 1.22 4.82
C HIS A 31 7.68 2.65 4.31
N THR A 32 6.64 3.33 4.82
CA THR A 32 6.35 4.74 4.50
C THR A 32 6.08 5.49 5.79
N ALA A 33 5.86 6.80 5.70
CA ALA A 33 5.47 7.61 6.86
C ALA A 33 4.14 7.12 7.49
N GLU A 34 3.29 6.45 6.72
CA GLU A 34 1.96 6.00 7.15
C GLU A 34 1.89 4.50 7.44
N THR A 35 2.88 3.73 7.02
CA THR A 35 2.82 2.26 7.03
C THR A 35 4.11 1.61 7.49
N ASN A 36 3.97 0.48 8.20
CA ASN A 36 5.04 -0.47 8.48
C ASN A 36 4.68 -1.84 7.90
N ILE A 37 5.70 -2.66 7.69
CA ILE A 37 5.56 -4.04 7.21
C ILE A 37 5.75 -4.97 8.40
N TYR A 38 4.78 -5.82 8.65
CA TYR A 38 4.87 -6.93 9.59
C TYR A 38 4.96 -8.24 8.81
N TYR A 39 5.31 -9.30 9.49
CA TYR A 39 5.53 -10.60 8.85
C TYR A 39 4.66 -11.63 9.53
N ALA A 40 3.97 -12.45 8.75
CA ALA A 40 2.97 -13.37 9.26
C ALA A 40 3.24 -14.80 8.83
N LEU A 41 2.92 -15.73 9.72
CA LEU A 41 2.75 -17.14 9.35
C LEU A 41 1.32 -17.33 8.84
N ASP A 42 1.19 -17.78 7.60
CA ASP A 42 -0.10 -18.14 7.03
C ASP A 42 -0.48 -19.54 7.48
N LEU A 43 -1.54 -19.63 8.26
CA LEU A 43 -2.04 -20.88 8.83
C LEU A 43 -3.24 -21.45 8.01
N GLY A 44 -3.47 -20.90 6.81
CA GLY A 44 -4.57 -21.27 5.93
C GLY A 44 -5.84 -20.48 6.19
N LYS A 45 -6.51 -20.71 7.29
CA LYS A 45 -7.74 -19.99 7.68
C LYS A 45 -7.49 -18.70 8.45
N SER A 46 -6.30 -18.54 8.97
CA SER A 46 -5.87 -17.37 9.75
C SER A 46 -4.38 -17.17 9.55
N TYR A 47 -3.84 -16.07 10.07
CA TYR A 47 -2.41 -15.86 10.13
C TYR A 47 -2.00 -15.39 11.53
N ARG A 48 -0.73 -15.58 11.86
CA ARG A 48 -0.13 -15.12 13.11
C ARG A 48 1.07 -14.24 12.81
N LEU A 49 1.11 -13.04 13.40
CA LEU A 49 2.27 -12.16 13.26
C LEU A 49 3.48 -12.74 13.98
N ILE A 50 4.62 -12.67 13.33
CA ILE A 50 5.89 -13.21 13.84
C ILE A 50 6.50 -12.20 14.80
N ASP A 51 6.82 -12.66 16.00
CA ASP A 51 7.60 -11.91 16.98
C ASP A 51 8.97 -12.55 17.23
N GLU A 52 9.82 -11.85 17.95
CA GLU A 52 11.19 -12.28 18.22
C GLU A 52 11.29 -13.63 18.95
N SER A 53 10.28 -13.99 19.76
CA SER A 53 10.27 -15.26 20.50
C SER A 53 10.10 -16.47 19.60
N MET A 54 9.65 -16.27 18.36
CA MET A 54 9.37 -17.34 17.39
C MET A 54 10.58 -17.69 16.51
N LEU A 55 11.59 -16.85 16.47
CA LEU A 55 12.73 -17.01 15.56
C LEU A 55 13.46 -18.35 15.75
N LYS A 56 13.67 -18.73 17.00
CA LYS A 56 14.36 -19.99 17.32
C LYS A 56 13.55 -21.21 16.87
N THR A 57 12.26 -21.22 17.13
CA THR A 57 11.36 -22.30 16.70
C THR A 57 11.28 -22.41 15.19
N LEU A 58 11.27 -21.29 14.49
CA LEU A 58 11.25 -21.25 13.04
C LEU A 58 12.61 -21.57 12.42
N ASN A 59 13.67 -21.54 13.23
CA ASN A 59 15.06 -21.70 12.76
C ASN A 59 15.38 -20.74 11.61
N MET A 60 14.96 -19.49 11.75
CA MET A 60 15.16 -18.43 10.76
C MET A 60 15.66 -17.16 11.44
N THR A 61 16.51 -16.44 10.74
CA THR A 61 16.90 -15.09 11.13
C THR A 61 15.80 -14.10 10.72
N GLU A 62 15.79 -12.94 11.33
CA GLU A 62 14.92 -11.84 10.95
C GLU A 62 15.05 -11.50 9.46
N GLN A 63 16.28 -11.44 8.95
CA GLN A 63 16.56 -11.15 7.55
C GLN A 63 15.98 -12.23 6.61
N GLN A 64 16.11 -13.50 6.98
CA GLN A 64 15.53 -14.60 6.19
C GLN A 64 14.01 -14.52 6.12
N ILE A 65 13.36 -14.17 7.22
CA ILE A 65 11.90 -13.99 7.27
C ILE A 65 11.48 -12.88 6.30
N LYS A 66 12.17 -11.74 6.32
CA LYS A 66 11.88 -10.61 5.43
C LYS A 66 12.07 -10.97 3.96
N GLU A 67 13.15 -11.64 3.62
CA GLU A 67 13.44 -12.04 2.23
C GLU A 67 12.42 -13.07 1.71
N VAL A 68 12.12 -14.10 2.49
CA VAL A 68 11.13 -15.12 2.11
C VAL A 68 9.76 -14.52 1.89
N SER A 69 9.33 -13.61 2.77
CA SER A 69 8.03 -12.97 2.66
C SER A 69 7.89 -12.13 1.39
N LEU A 70 8.92 -11.36 1.04
CA LEU A 70 8.93 -10.56 -0.18
C LEU A 70 8.91 -11.45 -1.43
N PHE A 71 9.64 -12.55 -1.41
CA PHE A 71 9.61 -13.54 -2.47
C PHE A 71 8.19 -14.11 -2.65
N ASN A 72 7.52 -14.42 -1.55
CA ASN A 72 6.18 -15.01 -1.59
C ASN A 72 5.10 -14.02 -2.08
N VAL A 73 5.17 -12.76 -1.70
CA VAL A 73 4.19 -11.77 -2.18
C VAL A 73 4.30 -11.56 -3.70
N ARG A 74 5.50 -11.64 -4.25
CA ARG A 74 5.73 -11.52 -5.69
C ARG A 74 5.13 -12.67 -6.50
N LYS A 75 4.87 -13.80 -5.87
CA LYS A 75 4.25 -14.97 -6.52
C LYS A 75 2.72 -14.91 -6.54
N LEU A 76 2.11 -14.00 -5.80
CA LEU A 76 0.67 -13.87 -5.77
C LEU A 76 0.14 -13.45 -7.14
N LYS A 77 -0.99 -14.02 -7.53
CA LYS A 77 -1.70 -13.59 -8.73
C LYS A 77 -2.28 -12.19 -8.52
N ASN A 78 -2.13 -11.34 -9.52
CA ASN A 78 -2.56 -9.94 -9.47
C ASN A 78 -3.78 -9.74 -10.38
N LYS A 79 -4.93 -10.18 -9.92
CA LYS A 79 -6.20 -9.95 -10.60
C LYS A 79 -6.75 -8.60 -10.20
N TYR A 80 -7.18 -7.82 -11.18
CA TYR A 80 -7.77 -6.52 -10.91
C TYR A 80 -8.92 -6.23 -11.89
N SER A 81 -9.84 -5.40 -11.46
CA SER A 81 -10.83 -4.76 -12.30
C SER A 81 -10.41 -3.31 -12.54
N THR A 82 -10.85 -2.73 -13.65
CA THR A 82 -10.62 -1.33 -13.96
C THR A 82 -11.94 -0.58 -14.08
N ASP A 83 -11.91 0.69 -13.72
CA ASP A 83 -13.04 1.60 -13.88
C ASP A 83 -12.53 2.96 -14.33
N GLU A 84 -13.27 3.61 -15.22
CA GLU A 84 -12.96 4.95 -15.67
C GLU A 84 -13.90 5.94 -14.98
N VAL A 85 -13.32 6.92 -14.28
CA VAL A 85 -14.08 7.97 -13.60
C VAL A 85 -13.53 9.32 -14.04
N LYS A 86 -14.37 10.10 -14.72
CA LYS A 86 -14.04 11.45 -15.22
C LYS A 86 -12.71 11.50 -15.99
N GLY A 87 -12.46 10.50 -16.82
CA GLY A 87 -11.26 10.40 -17.65
C GLY A 87 -10.03 9.86 -16.95
N ASN A 88 -10.12 9.41 -15.70
CA ASN A 88 -9.04 8.76 -14.97
C ASN A 88 -9.31 7.27 -14.86
N ILE A 89 -8.27 6.46 -14.85
CA ILE A 89 -8.40 5.00 -14.77
C ILE A 89 -8.04 4.54 -13.35
N PHE A 90 -8.93 3.76 -12.76
CA PHE A 90 -8.73 3.17 -11.44
C PHE A 90 -8.67 1.66 -11.54
N TYR A 91 -7.70 1.07 -10.85
CA TYR A 91 -7.48 -0.36 -10.76
C TYR A 91 -7.80 -0.81 -9.35
N PHE A 92 -8.66 -1.79 -9.20
CA PHE A 92 -9.04 -2.34 -7.89
C PHE A 92 -8.53 -3.77 -7.80
N ILE A 93 -7.58 -4.00 -6.91
CA ILE A 93 -7.05 -5.32 -6.61
C ILE A 93 -7.76 -5.81 -5.35
N ASN A 94 -8.62 -6.80 -5.53
CA ASN A 94 -9.45 -7.38 -4.50
C ASN A 94 -9.53 -8.89 -4.72
N SER A 95 -8.43 -9.57 -4.41
CA SER A 95 -8.28 -11.03 -4.57
C SER A 95 -8.91 -11.82 -3.44
N ASN A 96 -9.24 -11.14 -2.34
CA ASN A 96 -9.85 -11.73 -1.15
C ASN A 96 -9.01 -12.85 -0.51
N ASP A 97 -7.69 -12.74 -0.62
CA ASP A 97 -6.75 -13.71 -0.08
C ASP A 97 -6.07 -13.25 1.23
N GLY A 98 -6.46 -12.08 1.75
CA GLY A 98 -5.86 -11.47 2.93
C GLY A 98 -4.59 -10.64 2.65
N TYR A 99 -4.13 -10.59 1.41
CA TYR A 99 -2.86 -9.96 1.03
C TYR A 99 -3.00 -8.90 -0.06
N ASP A 100 -4.20 -8.37 -0.28
CA ASP A 100 -4.39 -7.35 -1.30
C ASP A 100 -3.55 -6.11 -1.04
N ALA A 101 -3.58 -5.58 0.18
CA ALA A 101 -2.73 -4.45 0.56
C ALA A 101 -1.23 -4.78 0.51
N SER A 102 -0.85 -6.01 0.80
CA SER A 102 0.55 -6.45 0.76
C SER A 102 1.14 -6.42 -0.65
N ARG A 103 0.32 -6.41 -1.68
CA ARG A 103 0.76 -6.28 -3.07
C ARG A 103 1.38 -4.92 -3.40
N ILE A 104 1.23 -3.93 -2.52
CA ILE A 104 2.00 -2.67 -2.64
C ILE A 104 3.52 -2.93 -2.57
N LEU A 105 3.93 -4.06 -1.99
CA LEU A 105 5.33 -4.48 -1.90
C LEU A 105 5.82 -5.21 -3.17
N ASN A 106 4.93 -5.55 -4.07
CA ASN A 106 5.30 -6.16 -5.36
C ASN A 106 5.66 -5.08 -6.37
N THR A 107 6.91 -4.65 -6.33
CA THR A 107 7.44 -3.60 -7.20
C THR A 107 7.33 -3.96 -8.68
N SER A 108 7.53 -5.22 -9.05
CA SER A 108 7.40 -5.67 -10.44
C SER A 108 5.99 -5.45 -10.97
N PHE A 109 4.98 -5.80 -10.19
CA PHE A 109 3.58 -5.58 -10.57
C PHE A 109 3.25 -4.09 -10.70
N LEU A 110 3.66 -3.28 -9.70
CA LEU A 110 3.42 -1.84 -9.75
C LEU A 110 4.12 -1.18 -10.94
N ASN A 111 5.32 -1.60 -11.28
CA ASN A 111 6.05 -1.09 -12.44
C ASN A 111 5.35 -1.47 -13.76
N GLU A 112 4.81 -2.67 -13.87
CA GLU A 112 4.02 -3.08 -15.05
C GLU A 112 2.79 -2.18 -15.23
N VAL A 113 2.08 -1.89 -14.15
CA VAL A 113 0.93 -0.97 -14.21
C VAL A 113 1.39 0.44 -14.56
N GLN A 114 2.50 0.90 -14.02
CA GLN A 114 3.04 2.23 -14.31
C GLN A 114 3.36 2.41 -15.81
N GLU A 115 3.85 1.37 -16.47
CA GLU A 115 4.10 1.40 -17.92
C GLU A 115 2.83 1.67 -18.74
N GLN A 116 1.67 1.29 -18.23
CA GLN A 116 0.37 1.51 -18.87
C GLN A 116 -0.23 2.89 -18.53
N CYS A 117 0.29 3.57 -17.52
CA CYS A 117 -0.24 4.87 -17.09
C CYS A 117 0.16 5.98 -18.05
N GLU A 118 -0.79 6.81 -18.41
CA GLU A 118 -0.57 8.03 -19.21
C GLU A 118 -0.27 9.24 -18.32
N GLY A 119 -0.80 9.25 -17.10
CA GLY A 119 -0.62 10.32 -16.12
C GLY A 119 0.20 9.89 -14.92
N GLU A 120 0.01 10.58 -13.80
CA GLU A 120 0.64 10.22 -12.55
C GLU A 120 -0.01 8.98 -11.95
N MET A 121 0.79 8.00 -11.54
CA MET A 121 0.31 6.82 -10.85
C MET A 121 0.22 7.07 -9.36
N LEU A 122 -0.96 6.87 -8.79
CA LEU A 122 -1.18 6.85 -7.35
C LEU A 122 -1.51 5.43 -6.91
N VAL A 123 -1.12 5.08 -5.69
CA VAL A 123 -1.48 3.81 -5.06
C VAL A 123 -2.03 4.07 -3.67
N ALA A 124 -2.95 3.23 -3.23
CA ALA A 124 -3.52 3.33 -1.90
C ALA A 124 -3.77 1.95 -1.30
N VAL A 125 -3.54 1.85 0.01
CA VAL A 125 -3.85 0.67 0.81
C VAL A 125 -4.74 1.10 1.99
N PRO A 126 -6.02 1.42 1.72
CA PRO A 126 -6.90 1.94 2.75
C PRO A 126 -7.23 0.92 3.84
N HIS A 127 -7.30 -0.36 3.48
CA HIS A 127 -7.44 -1.47 4.42
C HIS A 127 -6.78 -2.74 3.87
N GLN A 128 -6.76 -3.79 4.68
CA GLN A 128 -6.04 -5.04 4.38
C GLN A 128 -6.47 -5.72 3.07
N ASP A 129 -7.74 -5.60 2.70
CA ASP A 129 -8.34 -6.41 1.64
C ASP A 129 -8.54 -5.65 0.32
N VAL A 130 -7.80 -4.55 0.11
CA VAL A 130 -7.82 -3.81 -1.14
C VAL A 130 -6.48 -3.12 -1.41
N LEU A 131 -6.10 -3.08 -2.67
CA LEU A 131 -5.09 -2.17 -3.22
C LEU A 131 -5.76 -1.40 -4.35
N ILE A 132 -5.70 -0.08 -4.29
CA ILE A 132 -6.23 0.80 -5.34
C ILE A 132 -5.05 1.43 -6.06
N ILE A 133 -5.08 1.40 -7.39
CA ILE A 133 -4.12 2.11 -8.23
C ILE A 133 -4.92 3.08 -9.10
N ALA A 134 -4.38 4.28 -9.28
CA ALA A 134 -5.00 5.29 -10.14
C ALA A 134 -4.00 5.82 -11.15
N ASP A 135 -4.43 5.89 -12.40
CA ASP A 135 -3.79 6.63 -13.46
C ASP A 135 -4.48 7.99 -13.56
N ILE A 136 -3.86 9.01 -12.98
CA ILE A 136 -4.44 10.35 -12.85
C ILE A 136 -4.12 11.15 -14.12
N ARG A 137 -5.15 11.42 -14.93
CA ARG A 137 -5.02 12.10 -16.21
C ARG A 137 -5.47 13.55 -16.18
N ASN A 138 -6.17 13.96 -15.12
CA ASN A 138 -6.60 15.34 -14.89
C ASN A 138 -6.73 15.62 -13.39
N LYS A 139 -6.87 16.91 -13.02
CA LYS A 139 -6.90 17.31 -11.59
C LYS A 139 -8.07 16.72 -10.79
N THR A 140 -9.21 16.47 -11.42
CA THR A 140 -10.35 15.85 -10.74
C THR A 140 -10.01 14.45 -10.23
N GLY A 141 -9.08 13.76 -10.91
CA GLY A 141 -8.64 12.42 -10.52
C GLY A 141 -8.05 12.36 -9.10
N TYR A 142 -7.36 13.40 -8.65
CA TYR A 142 -6.83 13.46 -7.28
C TYR A 142 -7.95 13.47 -6.24
N ASP A 143 -8.99 14.24 -6.48
CA ASP A 143 -10.14 14.33 -5.57
C ASP A 143 -10.92 13.02 -5.55
N VAL A 144 -11.11 12.39 -6.71
CA VAL A 144 -11.75 11.08 -6.82
C VAL A 144 -10.94 10.02 -6.04
N MET A 145 -9.62 9.99 -6.24
CA MET A 145 -8.75 9.04 -5.52
C MET A 145 -8.80 9.24 -4.01
N ALA A 146 -8.74 10.50 -3.55
CA ALA A 146 -8.83 10.81 -2.12
C ALA A 146 -10.17 10.36 -1.52
N HIS A 147 -11.27 10.59 -2.23
CA HIS A 147 -12.60 10.17 -1.79
C HIS A 147 -12.72 8.64 -1.72
N LEU A 148 -12.27 7.94 -2.75
CA LEU A 148 -12.28 6.47 -2.77
C LEU A 148 -11.43 5.89 -1.62
N THR A 149 -10.23 6.41 -1.43
CA THR A 149 -9.33 5.94 -0.38
C THR A 149 -9.95 6.11 1.01
N MET A 150 -10.55 7.28 1.27
CA MET A 150 -11.24 7.55 2.53
C MET A 150 -12.44 6.63 2.73
N GLU A 151 -13.23 6.40 1.70
CA GLU A 151 -14.41 5.54 1.76
C GLU A 151 -14.02 4.09 2.12
N PHE A 152 -13.03 3.52 1.44
CA PHE A 152 -12.54 2.18 1.76
C PHE A 152 -11.89 2.12 3.15
N PHE A 153 -11.17 3.17 3.55
CA PHE A 153 -10.58 3.26 4.88
C PHE A 153 -11.64 3.20 6.00
N THR A 154 -12.74 3.90 5.84
CA THR A 154 -13.81 3.94 6.86
C THR A 154 -14.63 2.65 6.91
N LYS A 155 -14.73 1.91 5.82
CA LYS A 155 -15.52 0.67 5.71
C LYS A 155 -14.72 -0.60 5.98
N GLY A 156 -13.39 -0.55 5.96
CA GLY A 156 -12.54 -1.72 6.11
C GLY A 156 -12.51 -2.27 7.54
N LEU A 157 -12.42 -3.60 7.67
CA LEU A 157 -12.31 -4.28 8.97
C LEU A 157 -10.93 -4.05 9.62
N VAL A 158 -9.88 -3.96 8.79
CA VAL A 158 -8.51 -3.68 9.23
C VAL A 158 -8.01 -2.45 8.48
N PRO A 159 -8.42 -1.23 8.91
CA PRO A 159 -7.99 0.01 8.23
C PRO A 159 -6.49 0.24 8.39
N ILE A 160 -5.87 0.81 7.37
CA ILE A 160 -4.42 1.07 7.33
C ILE A 160 -4.16 2.57 7.25
N THR A 161 -4.47 3.22 6.12
CA THR A 161 -4.30 4.65 5.96
C THR A 161 -5.33 5.24 4.99
N SER A 162 -5.79 6.45 5.28
CA SER A 162 -6.70 7.19 4.39
C SER A 162 -5.95 7.95 3.30
N LEU A 163 -4.61 7.96 3.32
CA LEU A 163 -3.80 8.65 2.32
C LEU A 163 -3.45 7.75 1.15
N SER A 164 -3.40 8.33 -0.04
CA SER A 164 -2.78 7.70 -1.19
C SER A 164 -1.32 8.12 -1.31
N PHE A 165 -0.57 7.38 -2.13
CA PHE A 165 0.84 7.62 -2.39
C PHE A 165 1.07 7.83 -3.88
N GLY A 166 1.89 8.82 -4.24
CA GLY A 166 2.47 8.88 -5.57
C GLY A 166 3.47 7.73 -5.74
N TYR A 167 3.41 7.05 -6.86
CA TYR A 167 4.30 5.95 -7.18
C TYR A 167 5.14 6.28 -8.42
N ASP A 168 6.44 6.13 -8.32
CA ASP A 168 7.35 6.22 -9.43
C ASP A 168 8.52 5.25 -9.26
N LYS A 169 8.59 4.23 -10.11
CA LYS A 169 9.68 3.24 -10.18
C LYS A 169 10.14 2.71 -8.81
N GLY A 170 9.18 2.31 -7.99
CA GLY A 170 9.43 1.77 -6.65
C GLY A 170 9.45 2.79 -5.52
N HIS A 171 9.38 4.10 -5.84
CA HIS A 171 9.35 5.16 -4.84
C HIS A 171 7.91 5.55 -4.50
N LEU A 172 7.61 5.63 -3.21
CA LEU A 172 6.30 5.99 -2.68
C LEU A 172 6.38 7.29 -1.89
N GLU A 173 5.48 8.25 -2.17
CA GLU A 173 5.34 9.49 -1.43
C GLU A 173 3.88 9.72 -1.03
N PRO A 174 3.58 9.98 0.26
CA PRO A 174 2.23 10.33 0.68
C PRO A 174 1.72 11.57 -0.05
N ILE A 175 0.47 11.52 -0.51
CA ILE A 175 -0.18 12.64 -1.16
C ILE A 175 -1.26 13.20 -0.24
N PHE A 176 -1.15 14.50 0.07
CA PHE A 176 -2.11 15.22 0.87
C PHE A 176 -2.98 16.07 -0.06
N ILE A 177 -4.28 15.81 -0.07
CA ILE A 177 -5.24 16.65 -0.78
C ILE A 177 -5.67 17.77 0.14
N LEU A 178 -5.46 19.01 -0.33
CA LEU A 178 -5.75 20.22 0.42
C LEU A 178 -7.26 20.51 0.44
N GLY A 179 -7.93 20.09 1.50
CA GLY A 179 -9.19 20.72 1.86
C GLY A 179 -8.93 22.11 2.45
N LYS A 180 -9.90 23.05 2.31
CA LYS A 180 -9.81 24.44 2.78
C LYS A 180 -9.45 24.61 4.26
N ASN A 181 -9.52 23.56 5.08
CA ASN A 181 -9.34 23.57 6.54
C ASN A 181 -8.27 22.60 7.06
N ASN A 182 -7.41 22.04 6.21
CA ASN A 182 -6.46 21.03 6.66
C ASN A 182 -5.16 21.68 7.12
N LYS A 183 -4.97 21.80 8.46
CA LYS A 183 -3.78 22.33 9.12
C LYS A 183 -2.70 21.28 9.41
N GLN A 184 -2.79 20.08 8.82
CA GLN A 184 -1.79 19.04 9.09
C GLN A 184 -0.43 19.39 8.51
N LYS A 185 0.63 19.01 9.24
CA LYS A 185 2.02 19.13 8.74
C LYS A 185 2.16 18.29 7.47
N ARG A 186 2.59 18.90 6.41
CA ARG A 186 2.69 18.33 5.07
C ARG A 186 4.14 17.98 4.78
N ASN A 187 4.34 16.91 4.02
CA ASN A 187 5.64 16.66 3.39
C ASN A 187 5.83 17.69 2.27
N PRO A 188 6.80 18.65 2.38
CA PRO A 188 6.99 19.70 1.37
C PRO A 188 7.24 19.14 -0.03
N ASP A 189 7.97 18.02 -0.14
CA ASP A 189 8.34 17.42 -1.43
C ASP A 189 7.11 16.81 -2.11
N GLY A 190 6.23 16.14 -1.36
CA GLY A 190 4.97 15.61 -1.87
C GLY A 190 4.04 16.70 -2.38
N ILE A 191 3.98 17.86 -1.68
CA ILE A 191 3.16 19.00 -2.09
C ILE A 191 3.71 19.61 -3.38
N GLN A 192 5.01 19.83 -3.48
CA GLN A 192 5.65 20.36 -4.69
C GLN A 192 5.39 19.46 -5.90
N ARG A 193 5.47 18.15 -5.72
CA ARG A 193 5.18 17.19 -6.77
C ARG A 193 3.71 17.25 -7.22
N LEU A 194 2.78 17.33 -6.27
CA LEU A 194 1.36 17.45 -6.55
C LEU A 194 1.05 18.74 -7.33
N GLU A 195 1.63 19.87 -6.91
CA GLU A 195 1.47 21.15 -7.60
C GLU A 195 2.07 21.14 -9.00
N ALA A 196 3.27 20.57 -9.17
CA ALA A 196 3.92 20.43 -10.47
C ALA A 196 3.07 19.60 -11.44
N ASN A 197 2.47 18.50 -10.97
CA ASN A 197 1.61 17.66 -11.79
C ASN A 197 0.30 18.35 -12.14
N ARG A 198 -0.30 19.10 -11.21
CA ARG A 198 -1.49 19.94 -11.50
C ARG A 198 -1.20 21.00 -12.56
N LYS A 199 -0.02 21.63 -12.55
CA LYS A 199 0.39 22.59 -13.59
C LYS A 199 0.54 21.94 -14.95
N LYS A 200 1.07 20.71 -15.03
CA LYS A 200 1.17 19.95 -16.29
C LYS A 200 -0.21 19.69 -16.91
N PHE A 201 -1.21 19.32 -16.12
CA PHE A 201 -2.58 19.11 -16.59
C PHE A 201 -3.22 20.42 -17.06
N ASN A 202 -3.05 21.51 -16.32
CA ASN A 202 -3.58 22.82 -16.71
C ASN A 202 -3.04 23.31 -18.06
N ASN A 203 -1.76 23.04 -18.37
CA ASN A 203 -1.15 23.43 -19.64
C ASN A 203 -1.64 22.57 -20.83
N LYS A 204 -2.06 21.33 -20.59
CA LYS A 204 -2.63 20.46 -21.62
C LYS A 204 -4.07 20.84 -21.98
N ASP A 205 -4.84 21.34 -21.02
CA ASP A 205 -6.22 21.78 -21.26
C ASP A 205 -6.32 23.11 -22.01
N ASN A 206 -5.19 23.83 -22.17
CA ASN A 206 -5.10 25.12 -22.87
C ASN A 206 -4.47 25.00 -24.28
N GLN A 207 -4.19 23.80 -24.79
CA GLN A 207 -3.72 23.51 -26.15
C GLN A 207 -4.80 22.80 -26.96
#